data_067093945aed86ebf78e79d05b6dd7b7
#
_entry.id   067093945aed86ebf78e79d05b6dd7b7
#
_cell.length_a   1.000
_cell.length_b   1.000
_cell.length_c   1.000
_cell.angle_alpha   90.00
_cell.angle_beta   90.00
_cell.angle_gamma   90.00
#
_symmetry.space_group_name_H-M   'P 1'
#
loop_
_entity.id
_entity.type
_entity.pdbx_description
1 polymer ?
#
loop_
_entity_poly.entity_id
_entity_poly.type
_entity_poly.pdbx_seq_one_letter_code
_entity_poly.pdbx_strand_id
1 'polypeptide(L)' 'MKHIVYKYDDDQSDELGFDAHGNLNLTKGDIISRRGLAWKIESVEREESIDNILRIPTYWIYLTRVFVN' A
#
# COMPACT_ATOMS: atom_id res chain seq x y z
N MET A 1 13.11 6.18 -1.80
CA MET A 1 11.99 6.21 -2.76
C MET A 1 11.31 4.85 -2.79
N LYS A 2 9.99 4.83 -2.80
CA LYS A 2 9.19 3.60 -2.80
C LYS A 2 8.09 3.70 -3.84
N HIS A 3 7.79 2.61 -4.50
CA HIS A 3 6.59 2.48 -5.31
C HIS A 3 5.53 1.80 -4.47
N ILE A 4 4.36 2.42 -4.31
CA ILE A 4 3.33 1.94 -3.40
C ILE A 4 2.07 1.58 -4.18
N VAL A 5 1.56 0.38 -3.95
CA VAL A 5 0.32 -0.10 -4.54
C VAL A 5 -0.60 -0.59 -3.44
N TYR A 6 -1.80 -0.05 -3.36
CA TYR A 6 -2.84 -0.54 -2.47
C TYR A 6 -3.65 -1.63 -3.16
N LYS A 7 -3.82 -2.74 -2.47
CA LYS A 7 -4.66 -3.86 -2.93
C LYS A 7 -5.86 -3.97 -2.00
N TYR A 8 -7.04 -3.78 -2.52
CA TYR A 8 -8.27 -3.83 -1.74
C TYR A 8 -8.82 -5.26 -1.73
N ASP A 9 -9.66 -5.56 -0.73
CA ASP A 9 -10.26 -6.89 -0.58
C ASP A 9 -11.35 -7.20 -1.61
N ASP A 10 -11.73 -6.20 -2.44
CA ASP A 10 -12.66 -6.37 -3.56
C ASP A 10 -11.96 -6.61 -4.90
N ASP A 11 -10.71 -7.03 -4.88
CA ASP A 11 -9.85 -7.27 -6.04
C ASP A 11 -9.48 -6.02 -6.83
N GLN A 12 -9.79 -4.84 -6.32
CA GLN A 12 -9.35 -3.60 -6.95
C GLN A 12 -7.98 -3.18 -6.40
N SER A 13 -7.33 -2.29 -7.11
CA SER A 13 -6.04 -1.77 -6.69
C SER A 13 -5.87 -0.31 -7.09
N ASP A 14 -5.13 0.44 -6.27
CA ASP A 14 -4.73 1.80 -6.57
C ASP A 14 -3.21 1.90 -6.52
N GLU A 15 -2.62 2.35 -7.62
CA GLU A 15 -1.20 2.62 -7.66
C GLU A 15 -0.96 4.05 -7.20
N LEU A 16 -0.32 4.21 -6.05
CA LEU A 16 -0.05 5.52 -5.49
C LEU A 16 1.12 6.23 -6.18
N GLY A 17 1.95 5.47 -6.91
CA GLY A 17 3.16 6.00 -7.52
C GLY A 17 4.34 5.96 -6.57
N PHE A 18 5.25 6.92 -6.70
CA PHE A 18 6.48 6.90 -5.93
C PHE A 18 6.42 7.85 -4.74
N ASP A 19 6.74 7.33 -3.57
CA ASP A 19 6.98 8.14 -2.38
C ASP A 19 8.46 8.52 -2.36
N ALA A 20 8.79 9.71 -2.86
CA ALA A 20 10.16 10.18 -2.99
C ALA A 20 10.82 10.48 -1.65
N HIS A 21 10.03 10.75 -0.64
CA HIS A 21 10.55 11.18 0.68
C HIS A 21 10.50 10.06 1.72
N GLY A 22 9.87 8.95 1.42
CA GLY A 22 9.78 7.83 2.34
C GLY A 22 8.98 8.12 3.60
N ASN A 23 8.05 9.07 3.54
CA ASN A 23 7.30 9.54 4.71
C ASN A 23 6.07 8.70 5.05
N LEU A 24 5.69 7.77 4.17
CA LEU A 24 4.54 6.90 4.43
C LEU A 24 4.96 5.73 5.31
N ASN A 25 4.56 5.81 6.57
CA ASN A 25 4.75 4.71 7.52
C ASN A 25 3.50 3.83 7.50
N LEU A 26 3.55 2.80 6.66
CA LEU A 26 2.44 1.86 6.51
C LEU A 26 2.77 0.59 7.30
N THR A 27 2.05 0.38 8.38
CA THR A 27 2.30 -0.71 9.31
C THR A 27 1.07 -1.61 9.40
N LYS A 28 1.30 -2.92 9.40
CA LYS A 28 0.24 -3.91 9.60
C LYS A 28 -0.57 -3.57 10.85
N GLY A 29 -1.88 -3.56 10.70
CA GLY A 29 -2.81 -3.24 11.77
C GLY A 29 -3.30 -1.80 11.78
N ASP A 30 -2.63 -0.90 11.07
CA ASP A 30 -3.04 0.50 10.98
C ASP A 30 -4.32 0.63 10.16
N ILE A 31 -5.11 1.64 10.52
CA ILE A 31 -6.33 1.98 9.79
C ILE A 31 -6.09 3.26 9.01
N ILE A 32 -6.38 3.21 7.73
CA ILE A 32 -6.22 4.34 6.83
C ILE A 32 -7.53 4.67 6.15
N SER A 33 -7.64 5.89 5.65
CA SER A 33 -8.81 6.33 4.89
C SER A 33 -8.48 6.36 3.40
N ARG A 34 -9.25 5.61 2.62
CA ARG A 34 -9.14 5.60 1.16
C ARG A 34 -10.52 5.50 0.55
N ARG A 35 -10.75 6.18 -0.56
CA ARG A 35 -12.03 6.16 -1.28
C ARG A 35 -13.23 6.53 -0.39
N GLY A 36 -13.00 7.42 0.62
CA GLY A 36 -14.03 7.79 1.57
C GLY A 36 -14.42 6.70 2.57
N LEU A 37 -13.62 5.65 2.67
CA LEU A 37 -13.89 4.49 3.51
C LEU A 37 -12.68 4.22 4.40
N ALA A 38 -12.92 3.48 5.50
CA ALA A 38 -11.86 3.05 6.40
C ALA A 38 -11.37 1.66 6.01
N TRP A 39 -10.04 1.48 6.02
CA TRP A 39 -9.40 0.22 5.65
C TRP A 39 -8.32 -0.12 6.67
N LYS A 40 -8.22 -1.41 7.00
CA LYS A 40 -7.17 -1.91 7.88
C LYS A 40 -6.08 -2.53 7.02
N ILE A 41 -4.82 -2.24 7.34
CA ILE A 41 -3.68 -2.84 6.66
C ILE A 41 -3.51 -4.27 7.19
N GLU A 42 -3.87 -5.25 6.36
CA GLU A 42 -3.74 -6.67 6.70
C GLU A 42 -2.31 -7.14 6.58
N SER A 43 -1.61 -6.72 5.55
CA SER A 43 -0.21 -7.06 5.34
C SER A 43 0.48 -6.06 4.45
N VAL A 44 1.80 -6.02 4.57
CA VAL A 44 2.66 -5.20 3.72
C VAL A 44 3.72 -6.12 3.15
N GLU A 45 3.79 -6.22 1.84
CA GLU A 45 4.81 -7.02 1.16
C GLU A 45 5.73 -6.12 0.37
N ARG A 46 7.02 -6.35 0.49
CA ARG A 46 8.04 -5.63 -0.25
C ARG A 46 8.58 -6.51 -1.37
N GLU A 47 8.54 -6.01 -2.58
CA GLU A 47 9.08 -6.70 -3.75
C GLU A 47 10.23 -5.90 -4.34
N GLU A 48 11.40 -6.54 -4.45
CA GLU A 48 12.55 -5.95 -5.11
C GLU A 48 12.37 -6.04 -6.62
N SER A 49 12.57 -4.93 -7.32
CA SER A 49 12.53 -4.94 -8.78
C SER A 49 13.91 -5.29 -9.32
N ILE A 50 14.04 -6.47 -9.90
CA ILE A 50 15.30 -6.95 -10.47
C ILE A 50 15.56 -6.25 -11.82
N ASP A 51 14.50 -5.94 -12.55
CA ASP A 51 14.59 -5.41 -13.93
C ASP A 51 14.59 -3.89 -14.00
N ASN A 52 14.48 -3.22 -12.87
CA ASN A 52 14.43 -1.76 -12.82
C ASN A 52 15.85 -1.22 -12.57
N ILE A 53 16.34 -0.41 -13.49
CA ILE A 53 17.67 0.21 -13.36
C ILE A 53 17.80 1.00 -12.06
N LEU A 54 16.74 1.63 -11.61
CA LEU A 54 16.71 2.43 -10.38
C LEU A 54 16.58 1.58 -9.12
N ARG A 55 16.24 0.31 -9.25
CA ARG A 55 16.07 -0.65 -8.15
C ARG A 55 15.13 -0.13 -7.07
N ILE A 56 14.04 0.49 -7.47
CA ILE A 56 13.04 1.02 -6.54
C ILE A 56 12.12 -0.14 -6.10
N PRO A 57 12.05 -0.44 -4.80
CA PRO A 57 11.18 -1.51 -4.33
C PRO A 57 9.72 -1.14 -4.46
N THR A 58 8.86 -2.14 -4.68
CA THR A 58 7.41 -1.98 -4.67
C THR A 58 6.87 -2.50 -3.35
N TYR A 59 6.06 -1.70 -2.70
CA TYR A 59 5.35 -2.08 -1.48
C TYR A 59 3.90 -2.35 -1.83
N TRP A 60 3.48 -3.60 -1.62
CA TRP A 60 2.11 -4.04 -1.83
C TRP A 60 1.39 -3.96 -0.50
N ILE A 61 0.41 -3.07 -0.40
CA ILE A 61 -0.33 -2.84 0.84
C ILE A 61 -1.69 -3.50 0.70
N TYR A 62 -1.90 -4.61 1.41
CA TYR A 62 -3.16 -5.36 1.37
C TYR A 62 -4.12 -4.81 2.41
N LEU A 63 -5.31 -4.41 1.95
CA LEU A 63 -6.30 -3.71 2.76
C LEU A 63 -7.57 -4.51 2.90
N THR A 64 -8.12 -4.51 4.11
CA THR A 64 -9.42 -5.09 4.42
C THR A 64 -10.37 -4.00 4.88
N ARG A 65 -11.58 -4.03 4.38
CA ARG A 65 -12.60 -3.03 4.71
C ARG A 65 -12.94 -3.06 6.20
N VAL A 66 -12.94 -1.89 6.83
CA VAL A 66 -13.38 -1.75 8.22
C VAL A 66 -14.79 -1.16 8.22
N PHE A 67 -15.70 -1.87 8.87
CA PHE A 67 -17.08 -1.40 9.04
C PHE A 67 -17.22 -0.74 10.39
N VAL A 68 -17.67 0.52 10.36
CA VAL A 68 -17.91 1.29 11.57
C VAL A 68 -19.41 1.30 11.83
N ASN A 69 -19.78 0.78 12.99
CA ASN A 69 -21.19 0.78 13.41
C ASN A 69 -21.54 2.09 14.12
#